data_1de890e299a3f4f292aca0e78f001db5
#
_entry.id   1de890e299a3f4f292aca0e78f001db5
#
_cell.length_a   1.000
_cell.length_b   1.000
_cell.length_c   1.000
_cell.angle_alpha   90.00
_cell.angle_beta   90.00
_cell.angle_gamma   90.00
#
_symmetry.space_group_name_H-M   'P 1'
#
loop_
_entity.id
_entity.type
_entity.pdbx_description
1 polymer ?
#
loop_
_entity_poly.entity_id
_entity_poly.type
_entity_poly.pdbx_seq_one_letter_code
_entity_poly.pdbx_strand_id
1 'polypeptide(L)'
;MTNWTDKNILILGAARQGLALARYLTKHGAKVTLNDKRMPNELKDEQDSLKDIDVEWMLGAHFSSLLNGKDLVCLSGGIPLNLPIVRDAQRRKTPLSNDTQIFLEDCPCRTIGITGAAGKTTTTTIVGRIAKEAFRKSENKVWVGGNIGDPLLNYVDEMKEDDLAILEISSFQLDQISLSTNIAALLNVTPNHLDRHGTMEAYAAAKARLLQNQKTEDIAIIGREDEGAWSMAAFSPGKMFTFGSKPLVESESGTYPLNDYIYFRDERMDIPLIPMKSIHLRGNHNLLNVLAAATIAFVAGFPPKAMEAALEDFHGVEHRLELVREWKGAAWYNNSIATAPERVMAAV
;
A
#
# COMPACT_ATOMS: atom_id res chain seq x y z
N MET A 1 -20.44 7.95 0.38
CA MET A 1 -19.74 8.52 -0.79
C MET A 1 -19.72 10.02 -0.69
N THR A 2 -18.57 10.61 -0.93
CA THR A 2 -18.36 12.07 -0.92
C THR A 2 -19.10 12.72 -2.11
N ASN A 3 -19.73 13.87 -1.90
CA ASN A 3 -20.39 14.59 -3.00
C ASN A 3 -19.38 15.43 -3.77
N TRP A 4 -19.04 15.02 -4.97
CA TRP A 4 -18.09 15.67 -5.87
C TRP A 4 -18.76 16.63 -6.89
N THR A 5 -20.10 16.67 -6.96
CA THR A 5 -20.83 17.47 -7.92
C THR A 5 -20.43 18.94 -7.87
N ASP A 6 -20.10 19.49 -9.03
CA ASP A 6 -19.65 20.88 -9.26
C ASP A 6 -18.36 21.30 -8.52
N LYS A 7 -17.65 20.41 -7.86
CA LYS A 7 -16.35 20.73 -7.26
C LYS A 7 -15.29 20.95 -8.33
N ASN A 8 -14.55 22.05 -8.20
CA ASN A 8 -13.43 22.38 -9.08
C ASN A 8 -12.14 21.74 -8.55
N ILE A 9 -11.65 20.68 -9.18
CA ILE A 9 -10.53 19.90 -8.68
C ILE A 9 -9.34 20.04 -9.62
N LEU A 10 -8.16 20.35 -9.02
CA LEU A 10 -6.89 20.32 -9.72
C LEU A 10 -6.17 19.01 -9.40
N ILE A 11 -5.80 18.26 -10.42
CA ILE A 11 -4.95 17.07 -10.27
C ILE A 11 -3.56 17.41 -10.78
N LEU A 12 -2.53 17.23 -9.96
CA LEU A 12 -1.14 17.38 -10.34
C LEU A 12 -0.51 16.02 -10.64
N GLY A 13 -0.03 15.85 -11.87
CA GLY A 13 0.59 14.64 -12.40
C GLY A 13 -0.37 13.69 -13.11
N ALA A 14 -0.15 13.48 -14.41
CA ALA A 14 -0.91 12.60 -15.28
C ALA A 14 -0.30 11.18 -15.38
N ALA A 15 0.13 10.62 -14.25
CA ALA A 15 0.50 9.21 -14.15
C ALA A 15 -0.72 8.35 -13.74
N ARG A 16 -0.54 7.02 -13.60
CA ARG A 16 -1.64 6.07 -13.32
C ARG A 16 -2.63 6.56 -12.26
N GLN A 17 -2.16 7.08 -11.13
CA GLN A 17 -3.00 7.59 -10.04
C GLN A 17 -3.74 8.86 -10.42
N GLY A 18 -3.08 9.80 -11.14
CA GLY A 18 -3.73 11.02 -11.64
C GLY A 18 -4.82 10.72 -12.65
N LEU A 19 -4.60 9.74 -13.54
CA LEU A 19 -5.62 9.29 -14.50
C LEU A 19 -6.81 8.62 -13.80
N ALA A 20 -6.57 7.81 -12.77
CA ALA A 20 -7.62 7.19 -11.97
C ALA A 20 -8.45 8.24 -11.22
N LEU A 21 -7.81 9.25 -10.62
CA LEU A 21 -8.47 10.39 -10.01
C LEU A 21 -9.33 11.13 -11.02
N ALA A 22 -8.79 11.42 -12.22
CA ALA A 22 -9.53 12.14 -13.26
C ALA A 22 -10.79 11.39 -13.68
N ARG A 23 -10.69 10.07 -13.92
CA ARG A 23 -11.85 9.23 -14.27
C ARG A 23 -12.91 9.24 -13.17
N TYR A 24 -12.47 8.94 -11.94
CA TYR A 24 -13.38 8.82 -10.81
C TYR A 24 -14.10 10.13 -10.53
N LEU A 25 -13.35 11.22 -10.36
CA LEU A 25 -13.91 12.52 -9.99
C LEU A 25 -14.84 13.11 -11.07
N THR A 26 -14.45 12.99 -12.35
CA THR A 26 -15.31 13.44 -13.45
C THR A 26 -16.60 12.62 -13.53
N LYS A 27 -16.52 11.29 -13.39
CA LYS A 27 -17.68 10.40 -13.33
C LYS A 27 -18.67 10.80 -12.22
N HIS A 28 -18.15 11.33 -11.11
CA HIS A 28 -18.95 11.78 -9.96
C HIS A 28 -19.29 13.28 -9.98
N GLY A 29 -19.18 13.93 -11.15
CA GLY A 29 -19.67 15.29 -11.40
C GLY A 29 -18.71 16.41 -11.03
N ALA A 30 -17.43 16.12 -10.72
CA ALA A 30 -16.44 17.17 -10.51
C ALA A 30 -15.97 17.78 -11.83
N LYS A 31 -15.59 19.06 -11.80
CA LYS A 31 -14.90 19.78 -12.87
C LYS A 31 -13.40 19.61 -12.68
N VAL A 32 -12.79 18.75 -13.50
CA VAL A 32 -11.41 18.32 -13.32
C VAL A 32 -10.47 19.05 -14.27
N THR A 33 -9.43 19.69 -13.71
CA THR A 33 -8.27 20.17 -14.44
C THR A 33 -7.11 19.23 -14.13
N LEU A 34 -6.56 18.55 -15.15
CA LEU A 34 -5.40 17.66 -15.02
C LEU A 34 -4.15 18.36 -15.54
N ASN A 35 -3.19 18.57 -14.65
CA ASN A 35 -1.97 19.29 -14.95
C ASN A 35 -0.72 18.38 -14.85
N ASP A 36 0.13 18.46 -15.84
CA ASP A 36 1.46 17.79 -15.83
C ASP A 36 2.53 18.74 -16.41
N LYS A 37 3.77 18.57 -15.97
CA LYS A 37 4.91 19.34 -16.49
C LYS A 37 5.34 18.92 -17.90
N ARG A 38 5.00 17.70 -18.32
CA ARG A 38 5.29 17.16 -19.64
C ARG A 38 4.46 17.88 -20.71
N MET A 39 4.99 17.89 -21.92
CA MET A 39 4.33 18.49 -23.07
C MET A 39 3.27 17.55 -23.66
N PRO A 40 2.28 18.07 -24.42
CA PRO A 40 1.20 17.24 -24.99
C PRO A 40 1.67 16.03 -25.81
N ASN A 41 2.77 16.18 -26.54
CA ASN A 41 3.34 15.09 -27.35
C ASN A 41 3.94 13.93 -26.53
N GLU A 42 4.24 14.16 -25.24
CA GLU A 42 4.77 13.16 -24.30
C GLU A 42 3.64 12.44 -23.54
N LEU A 43 2.39 12.87 -23.71
CA LEU A 43 1.22 12.40 -22.97
C LEU A 43 0.07 11.91 -23.88
N LYS A 44 0.40 11.52 -25.11
CA LYS A 44 -0.63 11.08 -26.09
C LYS A 44 -1.44 9.90 -25.57
N ASP A 45 -0.78 8.88 -25.05
CA ASP A 45 -1.44 7.67 -24.55
C ASP A 45 -2.34 7.99 -23.35
N GLU A 46 -1.88 8.87 -22.45
CA GLU A 46 -2.65 9.33 -21.31
C GLU A 46 -3.89 10.14 -21.75
N GLN A 47 -3.72 11.07 -22.71
CA GLN A 47 -4.82 11.84 -23.27
C GLN A 47 -5.83 10.94 -24.00
N ASP A 48 -5.36 10.00 -24.81
CA ASP A 48 -6.21 9.02 -25.49
C ASP A 48 -6.99 8.14 -24.51
N SER A 49 -6.38 7.81 -23.36
CA SER A 49 -7.03 7.02 -22.31
C SER A 49 -8.18 7.74 -21.59
N LEU A 50 -8.26 9.06 -21.71
CA LEU A 50 -9.29 9.93 -21.10
C LEU A 50 -10.17 10.66 -22.12
N LYS A 51 -10.10 10.31 -23.41
CA LYS A 51 -10.81 11.00 -24.51
C LYS A 51 -12.34 11.01 -24.35
N ASP A 52 -12.87 10.02 -23.60
CA ASP A 52 -14.32 9.84 -23.45
C ASP A 52 -14.87 10.58 -22.20
N ILE A 53 -14.04 11.33 -21.48
CA ILE A 53 -14.43 12.11 -20.31
C ILE A 53 -14.01 13.57 -20.45
N ASP A 54 -14.79 14.46 -19.82
CA ASP A 54 -14.55 15.91 -19.87
C ASP A 54 -13.49 16.32 -18.83
N VAL A 55 -12.24 16.41 -19.28
CA VAL A 55 -11.07 16.82 -18.48
C VAL A 55 -10.35 17.96 -19.16
N GLU A 56 -10.18 19.06 -18.44
CA GLU A 56 -9.35 20.18 -18.89
C GLU A 56 -7.86 19.84 -18.70
N TRP A 57 -7.09 19.80 -19.81
CA TRP A 57 -5.66 19.53 -19.77
C TRP A 57 -4.84 20.81 -19.72
N MET A 58 -3.99 20.95 -18.71
CA MET A 58 -3.04 22.07 -18.54
C MET A 58 -1.61 21.53 -18.46
N LEU A 59 -0.89 21.52 -19.60
CA LEU A 59 0.37 20.82 -19.78
C LEU A 59 1.57 21.79 -19.94
N GLY A 60 2.79 21.28 -19.69
CA GLY A 60 4.07 21.95 -19.88
C GLY A 60 4.65 22.61 -18.63
N ALA A 61 3.84 23.02 -17.66
CA ALA A 61 4.32 23.61 -16.41
C ALA A 61 3.28 23.58 -15.29
N HIS A 62 3.74 23.83 -14.07
CA HIS A 62 2.89 23.95 -12.88
C HIS A 62 2.80 25.44 -12.47
N PHE A 63 1.76 26.13 -12.89
CA PHE A 63 1.55 27.54 -12.57
C PHE A 63 0.64 27.73 -11.38
N SER A 64 1.01 28.60 -10.42
CA SER A 64 0.19 28.91 -9.25
C SER A 64 -1.20 29.49 -9.57
N SER A 65 -1.39 30.04 -10.76
CA SER A 65 -2.70 30.50 -11.25
C SER A 65 -3.72 29.37 -11.41
N LEU A 66 -3.25 28.12 -11.60
CA LEU A 66 -4.11 26.92 -11.65
C LEU A 66 -4.89 26.67 -10.35
N LEU A 67 -4.43 27.24 -9.23
CA LEU A 67 -5.09 27.12 -7.92
C LEU A 67 -6.33 28.04 -7.79
N ASN A 68 -6.52 28.99 -8.71
CA ASN A 68 -7.62 29.95 -8.59
C ASN A 68 -8.96 29.24 -8.74
N GLY A 69 -9.83 29.41 -7.74
CA GLY A 69 -11.16 28.80 -7.73
C GLY A 69 -11.19 27.28 -7.56
N LYS A 70 -10.09 26.65 -7.15
CA LYS A 70 -10.04 25.21 -6.88
C LYS A 70 -10.46 24.90 -5.45
N ASP A 71 -11.38 23.94 -5.31
CA ASP A 71 -11.86 23.42 -4.03
C ASP A 71 -10.90 22.39 -3.41
N LEU A 72 -10.16 21.65 -4.27
CA LEU A 72 -9.26 20.58 -3.86
C LEU A 72 -8.08 20.45 -4.84
N VAL A 73 -6.91 20.11 -4.33
CA VAL A 73 -5.74 19.73 -5.14
C VAL A 73 -5.37 18.28 -4.84
N CYS A 74 -5.44 17.41 -5.84
CA CYS A 74 -5.03 16.02 -5.75
C CYS A 74 -3.62 15.83 -6.30
N LEU A 75 -2.77 15.14 -5.53
CA LEU A 75 -1.39 14.86 -5.89
C LEU A 75 -1.23 13.41 -6.36
N SER A 76 -0.77 13.20 -7.58
CA SER A 76 -0.29 11.88 -8.00
C SER A 76 1.02 11.54 -7.25
N GLY A 77 1.26 10.26 -6.95
CA GLY A 77 2.39 9.81 -6.10
C GLY A 77 3.79 10.24 -6.54
N GLY A 78 3.94 10.69 -7.81
CA GLY A 78 5.19 11.27 -8.32
C GLY A 78 5.42 12.75 -7.94
N ILE A 79 4.42 13.46 -7.46
CA ILE A 79 4.47 14.91 -7.20
C ILE A 79 5.11 15.21 -5.85
N PRO A 80 6.24 15.96 -5.78
CA PRO A 80 6.86 16.32 -4.52
C PRO A 80 6.06 17.42 -3.77
N LEU A 81 5.98 17.29 -2.45
CA LEU A 81 5.31 18.31 -1.60
C LEU A 81 6.03 19.67 -1.58
N ASN A 82 7.30 19.70 -1.92
CA ASN A 82 8.09 20.92 -1.97
C ASN A 82 7.94 21.71 -3.28
N LEU A 83 7.14 21.26 -4.24
CA LEU A 83 6.85 22.03 -5.45
C LEU A 83 6.23 23.39 -5.11
N PRO A 84 6.60 24.47 -5.83
CA PRO A 84 6.08 25.82 -5.59
C PRO A 84 4.54 25.87 -5.57
N ILE A 85 3.88 25.23 -6.51
CA ILE A 85 2.41 25.18 -6.59
C ILE A 85 1.78 24.46 -5.37
N VAL A 86 2.40 23.39 -4.87
CA VAL A 86 1.90 22.66 -3.69
C VAL A 86 2.06 23.51 -2.44
N ARG A 87 3.22 24.15 -2.26
CA ARG A 87 3.43 25.11 -1.16
C ARG A 87 2.48 26.31 -1.23
N ASP A 88 2.15 26.74 -2.43
CA ASP A 88 1.19 27.83 -2.63
C ASP A 88 -0.24 27.39 -2.28
N ALA A 89 -0.64 26.19 -2.65
CA ALA A 89 -1.91 25.58 -2.24
C ALA A 89 -2.00 25.51 -0.70
N GLN A 90 -0.95 25.07 -0.02
CA GLN A 90 -0.87 25.03 1.44
C GLN A 90 -1.01 26.43 2.07
N ARG A 91 -0.32 27.45 1.53
CA ARG A 91 -0.43 28.84 1.98
C ARG A 91 -1.84 29.40 1.81
N ARG A 92 -2.51 29.06 0.71
CA ARG A 92 -3.90 29.43 0.43
C ARG A 92 -4.91 28.63 1.23
N LYS A 93 -4.45 27.61 1.99
CA LYS A 93 -5.30 26.65 2.70
C LYS A 93 -6.24 25.87 1.76
N THR A 94 -5.85 25.70 0.50
CA THR A 94 -6.56 24.81 -0.41
C THR A 94 -6.29 23.37 0.04
N PRO A 95 -7.31 22.55 0.30
CA PRO A 95 -7.14 21.17 0.74
C PRO A 95 -6.28 20.37 -0.25
N LEU A 96 -5.45 19.47 0.30
CA LEU A 96 -4.67 18.52 -0.49
C LEU A 96 -5.21 17.11 -0.26
N SER A 97 -5.19 16.29 -1.31
CA SER A 97 -5.61 14.88 -1.26
C SER A 97 -4.80 14.03 -2.27
N ASN A 98 -5.11 12.76 -2.35
CA ASN A 98 -4.58 11.83 -3.34
C ASN A 98 -5.58 10.69 -3.63
N ASP A 99 -5.20 9.78 -4.53
CA ASP A 99 -6.00 8.61 -4.91
C ASP A 99 -6.34 7.70 -3.73
N THR A 100 -5.40 7.51 -2.82
CA THR A 100 -5.57 6.66 -1.64
C THR A 100 -6.55 7.26 -0.63
N GLN A 101 -6.46 8.57 -0.37
CA GLN A 101 -7.41 9.27 0.51
C GLN A 101 -8.83 9.18 -0.03
N ILE A 102 -9.03 9.52 -1.31
CA ILE A 102 -10.36 9.48 -1.95
C ILE A 102 -10.90 8.05 -2.00
N PHE A 103 -10.03 7.06 -2.27
CA PHE A 103 -10.42 5.67 -2.21
C PHE A 103 -10.92 5.27 -0.81
N LEU A 104 -10.20 5.64 0.25
CA LEU A 104 -10.59 5.32 1.63
C LEU A 104 -11.88 6.03 2.07
N GLU A 105 -12.17 7.22 1.53
CA GLU A 105 -13.42 7.94 1.79
C GLU A 105 -14.64 7.24 1.21
N ASP A 106 -14.49 6.60 0.05
CA ASP A 106 -15.61 6.09 -0.72
C ASP A 106 -15.66 4.54 -0.80
N CYS A 107 -14.64 3.84 -0.31
CA CYS A 107 -14.59 2.38 -0.29
C CYS A 107 -15.65 1.79 0.66
N PRO A 108 -16.60 0.98 0.15
CA PRO A 108 -17.67 0.43 0.98
C PRO A 108 -17.25 -0.79 1.81
N CYS A 109 -16.15 -1.44 1.45
CA CYS A 109 -15.74 -2.72 2.04
C CYS A 109 -14.59 -2.56 3.05
N ARG A 110 -14.34 -3.65 3.78
CA ARG A 110 -13.20 -3.73 4.71
C ARG A 110 -11.87 -3.57 3.98
N THR A 111 -10.96 -2.82 4.59
CA THR A 111 -9.67 -2.46 3.98
C THR A 111 -8.47 -2.98 4.78
N ILE A 112 -7.45 -3.44 4.09
CA ILE A 112 -6.13 -3.81 4.64
C ILE A 112 -5.07 -2.92 3.98
N GLY A 113 -4.34 -2.14 4.75
CA GLY A 113 -3.26 -1.29 4.28
C GLY A 113 -1.89 -1.83 4.71
N ILE A 114 -0.97 -1.97 3.76
CA ILE A 114 0.37 -2.51 4.01
C ILE A 114 1.41 -1.49 3.58
N THR A 115 2.24 -1.05 4.53
CA THR A 115 3.35 -0.13 4.29
C THR A 115 4.65 -0.62 4.92
N GLY A 116 5.76 -0.04 4.52
CA GLY A 116 7.10 -0.35 5.00
C GLY A 116 8.16 0.22 4.07
N ALA A 117 9.42 0.21 4.46
CA ALA A 117 10.54 0.53 3.59
C ALA A 117 10.73 -0.59 2.55
N ALA A 118 10.69 -1.85 3.00
CA ALA A 118 10.83 -3.06 2.18
C ALA A 118 9.71 -4.07 2.47
N GLY A 119 9.56 -5.09 1.60
CA GLY A 119 8.63 -6.21 1.81
C GLY A 119 7.17 -5.97 1.41
N LYS A 120 6.74 -4.73 1.20
CA LYS A 120 5.36 -4.35 0.89
C LYS A 120 4.72 -5.23 -0.18
N THR A 121 5.31 -5.26 -1.37
CA THR A 121 4.74 -5.97 -2.53
C THR A 121 4.61 -7.47 -2.28
N THR A 122 5.65 -8.09 -1.71
CA THR A 122 5.62 -9.52 -1.37
C THR A 122 4.53 -9.82 -0.36
N THR A 123 4.46 -9.04 0.73
CA THR A 123 3.43 -9.21 1.77
C THR A 123 2.02 -8.99 1.20
N THR A 124 1.82 -7.92 0.41
CA THR A 124 0.51 -7.62 -0.22
C THR A 124 0.09 -8.74 -1.18
N THR A 125 1.02 -9.27 -1.96
CA THR A 125 0.74 -10.39 -2.86
C THR A 125 0.35 -11.65 -2.09
N ILE A 126 1.08 -12.01 -1.01
CA ILE A 126 0.76 -13.18 -0.19
C ILE A 126 -0.62 -13.00 0.46
N VAL A 127 -0.91 -11.85 1.08
CA VAL A 127 -2.23 -11.57 1.68
C VAL A 127 -3.33 -11.65 0.63
N GLY A 128 -3.11 -11.11 -0.56
CA GLY A 128 -4.06 -11.18 -1.66
C GLY A 128 -4.34 -12.62 -2.12
N ARG A 129 -3.31 -13.47 -2.20
CA ARG A 129 -3.46 -14.91 -2.50
C ARG A 129 -4.25 -15.64 -1.41
N ILE A 130 -3.90 -15.41 -0.14
CA ILE A 130 -4.61 -16.00 1.00
C ILE A 130 -6.07 -15.60 1.00
N ALA A 131 -6.37 -14.32 0.79
CA ALA A 131 -7.74 -13.83 0.73
C ALA A 131 -8.55 -14.45 -0.41
N LYS A 132 -7.95 -14.58 -1.61
CA LYS A 132 -8.57 -15.26 -2.76
C LYS A 132 -8.88 -16.73 -2.47
N GLU A 133 -7.97 -17.45 -1.81
CA GLU A 133 -8.23 -18.82 -1.38
C GLU A 133 -9.34 -18.89 -0.31
N ALA A 134 -9.35 -17.96 0.65
CA ALA A 134 -10.39 -17.88 1.67
C ALA A 134 -11.78 -17.60 1.05
N PHE A 135 -11.85 -16.75 0.04
CA PHE A 135 -13.08 -16.36 -0.67
C PHE A 135 -13.43 -17.26 -1.88
N ARG A 136 -12.66 -18.33 -2.12
CA ARG A 136 -12.85 -19.18 -3.33
C ARG A 136 -14.25 -19.75 -3.51
N LYS A 137 -15.01 -19.92 -2.43
CA LYS A 137 -16.39 -20.42 -2.43
C LYS A 137 -17.43 -19.33 -2.15
N SER A 138 -17.02 -18.07 -2.11
CA SER A 138 -17.87 -16.90 -1.90
C SER A 138 -18.07 -16.14 -3.23
N GLU A 139 -19.13 -15.35 -3.29
CA GLU A 139 -19.36 -14.38 -4.38
C GLU A 139 -18.60 -13.06 -4.13
N ASN A 140 -18.04 -12.89 -2.93
CA ASN A 140 -17.32 -11.68 -2.54
C ASN A 140 -15.96 -11.62 -3.26
N LYS A 141 -15.55 -10.42 -3.63
CA LYS A 141 -14.32 -10.18 -4.38
C LYS A 141 -13.18 -9.71 -3.47
N VAL A 142 -11.97 -10.04 -3.89
CA VAL A 142 -10.73 -9.54 -3.29
C VAL A 142 -10.06 -8.59 -4.29
N TRP A 143 -9.96 -7.33 -3.91
CA TRP A 143 -9.37 -6.26 -4.68
C TRP A 143 -7.95 -5.98 -4.15
N VAL A 144 -6.95 -6.11 -5.00
CA VAL A 144 -5.53 -5.92 -4.61
C VAL A 144 -4.90 -4.86 -5.49
N GLY A 145 -4.35 -3.81 -4.88
CA GLY A 145 -3.76 -2.71 -5.66
C GLY A 145 -3.13 -1.62 -4.79
N GLY A 146 -3.26 -0.37 -5.25
CA GLY A 146 -2.68 0.81 -4.60
C GLY A 146 -1.37 1.25 -5.26
N ASN A 147 -0.25 1.21 -4.53
CA ASN A 147 1.06 1.53 -5.11
C ASN A 147 1.55 0.48 -6.13
N ILE A 148 0.96 -0.70 -6.14
CA ILE A 148 1.17 -1.79 -7.12
C ILE A 148 -0.07 -2.00 -7.96
N GLY A 149 0.09 -2.60 -9.14
CA GLY A 149 -1.01 -2.88 -10.05
C GLY A 149 -1.76 -1.61 -10.47
N ASP A 150 -3.06 -1.75 -10.66
CA ASP A 150 -3.94 -0.63 -10.95
C ASP A 150 -4.37 0.10 -9.68
N PRO A 151 -4.56 1.42 -9.72
CA PRO A 151 -5.16 2.17 -8.62
C PRO A 151 -6.57 1.63 -8.32
N LEU A 152 -6.82 1.25 -7.06
CA LEU A 152 -8.12 0.68 -6.66
C LEU A 152 -9.28 1.67 -6.83
N LEU A 153 -9.00 2.96 -6.91
CA LEU A 153 -9.99 3.99 -7.21
C LEU A 153 -10.71 3.77 -8.54
N ASN A 154 -10.08 3.08 -9.51
CA ASN A 154 -10.73 2.73 -10.78
C ASN A 154 -11.91 1.75 -10.61
N TYR A 155 -11.96 1.03 -9.49
CA TYR A 155 -12.90 -0.08 -9.24
C TYR A 155 -13.82 0.15 -8.05
N VAL A 156 -13.69 1.29 -7.34
CA VAL A 156 -14.41 1.54 -6.09
C VAL A 156 -15.92 1.47 -6.25
N ASP A 157 -16.45 1.90 -7.40
CA ASP A 157 -17.89 1.83 -7.72
C ASP A 157 -18.41 0.39 -7.95
N GLU A 158 -17.51 -0.56 -8.19
CA GLU A 158 -17.86 -1.97 -8.38
C GLU A 158 -17.79 -2.77 -7.07
N MET A 159 -17.17 -2.18 -6.03
CA MET A 159 -16.97 -2.83 -4.75
C MET A 159 -18.26 -2.89 -3.95
N LYS A 160 -18.44 -4.00 -3.23
CA LYS A 160 -19.58 -4.24 -2.34
C LYS A 160 -19.11 -4.30 -0.89
N GLU A 161 -20.01 -4.11 0.06
CA GLU A 161 -19.74 -4.10 1.50
C GLU A 161 -19.02 -5.37 1.98
N ASP A 162 -19.39 -6.53 1.44
CA ASP A 162 -18.80 -7.83 1.80
C ASP A 162 -17.51 -8.18 1.05
N ASP A 163 -17.04 -7.31 0.15
CA ASP A 163 -15.74 -7.47 -0.52
C ASP A 163 -14.57 -7.15 0.43
N LEU A 164 -13.37 -7.33 -0.04
CA LEU A 164 -12.15 -6.95 0.68
C LEU A 164 -11.19 -6.20 -0.23
N ALA A 165 -10.71 -5.04 0.23
CA ALA A 165 -9.67 -4.28 -0.46
C ALA A 165 -8.33 -4.37 0.28
N ILE A 166 -7.27 -4.73 -0.44
CA ILE A 166 -5.90 -4.88 0.07
C ILE A 166 -5.01 -3.90 -0.68
N LEU A 167 -4.45 -2.94 0.06
CA LEU A 167 -3.67 -1.83 -0.49
C LEU A 167 -2.20 -1.94 -0.11
N GLU A 168 -1.32 -1.94 -1.11
CA GLU A 168 0.06 -1.51 -0.88
C GLU A 168 0.07 0.02 -0.84
N ILE A 169 0.60 0.61 0.24
CA ILE A 169 0.61 2.07 0.40
C ILE A 169 2.06 2.56 0.54
N SER A 170 2.45 3.51 -0.33
CA SER A 170 3.75 4.17 -0.27
C SER A 170 3.77 5.29 0.78
N SER A 171 4.96 5.72 1.22
CA SER A 171 5.09 6.87 2.11
C SER A 171 4.57 8.16 1.49
N PHE A 172 4.66 8.31 0.16
CA PHE A 172 4.14 9.49 -0.55
C PHE A 172 2.63 9.57 -0.55
N GLN A 173 1.95 8.43 -0.63
CA GLN A 173 0.49 8.38 -0.49
C GLN A 173 0.08 8.69 0.95
N LEU A 174 0.82 8.16 1.93
CA LEU A 174 0.56 8.40 3.36
C LEU A 174 0.73 9.86 3.78
N ASP A 175 1.55 10.64 3.08
CA ASP A 175 1.73 12.08 3.39
C ASP A 175 0.43 12.90 3.34
N GLN A 176 -0.57 12.44 2.58
CA GLN A 176 -1.81 13.18 2.32
C GLN A 176 -3.07 12.49 2.87
N ILE A 177 -2.93 11.40 3.65
CA ILE A 177 -4.10 10.74 4.24
C ILE A 177 -4.44 11.30 5.61
N SER A 178 -5.74 11.38 5.89
CA SER A 178 -6.35 11.65 7.19
C SER A 178 -7.25 10.51 7.67
N LEU A 179 -7.36 9.45 6.88
CA LEU A 179 -8.05 8.20 7.18
C LEU A 179 -7.04 7.04 7.21
N SER A 180 -7.45 5.92 7.79
CA SER A 180 -6.67 4.70 7.78
C SER A 180 -7.51 3.51 7.30
N THR A 181 -6.85 2.36 7.21
CA THR A 181 -7.47 1.08 6.89
C THR A 181 -7.88 0.34 8.17
N ASN A 182 -8.90 -0.54 8.07
CA ASN A 182 -9.38 -1.34 9.21
C ASN A 182 -8.29 -2.26 9.79
N ILE A 183 -7.41 -2.76 8.91
CA ILE A 183 -6.19 -3.46 9.32
C ILE A 183 -5.02 -2.71 8.69
N ALA A 184 -4.10 -2.19 9.51
CA ALA A 184 -2.92 -1.46 9.09
C ALA A 184 -1.66 -2.22 9.46
N ALA A 185 -0.81 -2.55 8.47
CA ALA A 185 0.45 -3.24 8.70
C ALA A 185 1.65 -2.35 8.38
N LEU A 186 2.50 -2.13 9.37
CA LEU A 186 3.79 -1.45 9.26
C LEU A 186 4.91 -2.48 9.36
N LEU A 187 5.54 -2.78 8.22
CA LEU A 187 6.51 -3.87 8.13
C LEU A 187 7.86 -3.50 8.74
N ASN A 188 8.40 -2.37 8.32
CA ASN A 188 9.72 -1.86 8.75
C ASN A 188 9.85 -0.38 8.36
N VAL A 189 10.77 0.33 9.04
CA VAL A 189 11.10 1.74 8.77
C VAL A 189 12.61 1.91 8.78
N THR A 190 13.23 1.67 7.64
CA THR A 190 14.66 1.85 7.41
C THR A 190 14.90 2.97 6.38
N PRO A 191 16.07 3.61 6.34
CA PRO A 191 16.33 4.71 5.41
C PRO A 191 15.97 4.37 3.98
N ASN A 192 15.07 5.17 3.38
CA ASN A 192 14.65 5.04 2.00
C ASN A 192 13.99 6.36 1.55
N HIS A 193 14.13 6.71 0.26
CA HIS A 193 13.50 7.90 -0.33
C HIS A 193 13.81 9.22 0.41
N LEU A 194 15.01 9.35 1.02
CA LEU A 194 15.42 10.56 1.73
C LEU A 194 15.65 11.75 0.78
N ASP A 195 15.92 11.49 -0.48
CA ASP A 195 15.94 12.48 -1.56
C ASP A 195 14.60 13.22 -1.73
N ARG A 196 13.50 12.56 -1.35
CA ARG A 196 12.13 13.09 -1.45
C ARG A 196 11.58 13.61 -0.11
N HIS A 197 11.78 12.87 0.98
CA HIS A 197 11.30 13.25 2.32
C HIS A 197 12.23 14.24 3.03
N GLY A 198 13.49 14.32 2.62
CA GLY A 198 14.51 15.18 3.21
C GLY A 198 15.15 14.58 4.46
N THR A 199 14.38 14.07 5.42
CA THR A 199 14.89 13.48 6.66
C THR A 199 14.23 12.14 7.00
N MET A 200 14.88 11.36 7.88
CA MET A 200 14.30 10.11 8.40
C MET A 200 13.03 10.37 9.22
N GLU A 201 13.01 11.46 9.97
CA GLU A 201 11.86 11.85 10.80
C GLU A 201 10.63 12.14 9.93
N ALA A 202 10.80 12.88 8.82
CA ALA A 202 9.71 13.14 7.87
C ALA A 202 9.21 11.86 7.20
N TYR A 203 10.12 10.97 6.79
CA TYR A 203 9.79 9.67 6.23
C TYR A 203 9.03 8.77 7.22
N ALA A 204 9.50 8.73 8.47
CA ALA A 204 8.88 7.99 9.55
C ALA A 204 7.49 8.57 9.90
N ALA A 205 7.37 9.89 10.00
CA ALA A 205 6.11 10.58 10.25
C ALA A 205 5.06 10.30 9.16
N ALA A 206 5.49 10.24 7.88
CA ALA A 206 4.60 9.86 6.79
C ALA A 206 3.99 8.46 7.01
N LYS A 207 4.83 7.47 7.38
CA LYS A 207 4.37 6.10 7.63
C LYS A 207 3.50 5.97 8.88
N ALA A 208 3.82 6.75 9.93
CA ALA A 208 3.07 6.77 11.18
C ALA A 208 1.59 7.15 10.97
N ARG A 209 1.26 7.95 9.94
CA ARG A 209 -0.12 8.35 9.63
C ARG A 209 -1.05 7.17 9.41
N LEU A 210 -0.54 6.05 8.88
CA LEU A 210 -1.34 4.84 8.71
C LEU A 210 -1.84 4.29 10.05
N LEU A 211 -1.06 4.42 11.11
CA LEU A 211 -1.43 3.98 12.46
C LEU A 211 -2.20 5.08 13.21
N GLN A 212 -1.73 6.33 13.12
CA GLN A 212 -2.31 7.47 13.84
C GLN A 212 -3.76 7.77 13.45
N ASN A 213 -4.13 7.51 12.20
CA ASN A 213 -5.47 7.75 11.68
C ASN A 213 -6.43 6.56 11.88
N GLN A 214 -5.98 5.48 12.54
CA GLN A 214 -6.85 4.35 12.91
C GLN A 214 -7.84 4.76 14.00
N LYS A 215 -8.95 4.03 14.05
CA LYS A 215 -9.93 4.09 15.11
C LYS A 215 -9.63 3.03 16.18
N THR A 216 -10.31 3.08 17.30
CA THR A 216 -10.15 2.12 18.41
C THR A 216 -10.57 0.69 18.05
N GLU A 217 -11.48 0.53 17.10
CA GLU A 217 -11.94 -0.75 16.57
C GLU A 217 -11.02 -1.33 15.49
N ASP A 218 -10.09 -0.56 14.95
CA ASP A 218 -9.15 -0.99 13.92
C ASP A 218 -7.99 -1.81 14.53
N ILE A 219 -7.24 -2.48 13.66
CA ILE A 219 -6.16 -3.38 14.06
C ILE A 219 -4.84 -2.90 13.47
N ALA A 220 -3.82 -2.73 14.33
CA ALA A 220 -2.44 -2.47 13.93
C ALA A 220 -1.61 -3.76 13.93
N ILE A 221 -0.74 -3.91 12.93
CA ILE A 221 0.22 -5.01 12.82
C ILE A 221 1.60 -4.44 12.62
N ILE A 222 2.57 -4.80 13.48
CA ILE A 222 3.87 -4.15 13.53
C ILE A 222 5.00 -5.17 13.54
N GLY A 223 6.03 -4.94 12.74
CA GLY A 223 7.28 -5.68 12.80
C GLY A 223 8.04 -5.36 14.07
N ARG A 224 8.01 -6.29 15.06
CA ARG A 224 8.55 -6.04 16.41
C ARG A 224 10.07 -5.96 16.48
N GLU A 225 10.77 -6.50 15.49
CA GLU A 225 12.24 -6.53 15.46
C GLU A 225 12.86 -5.35 14.71
N ASP A 226 12.03 -4.52 14.07
CA ASP A 226 12.47 -3.29 13.40
C ASP A 226 12.26 -2.12 14.36
N GLU A 227 13.35 -1.51 14.81
CA GLU A 227 13.30 -0.40 15.80
C GLU A 227 12.47 0.77 15.29
N GLY A 228 12.55 1.09 13.99
CA GLY A 228 11.79 2.17 13.39
C GLY A 228 10.29 1.90 13.39
N ALA A 229 9.85 0.68 13.03
CA ALA A 229 8.44 0.31 13.10
C ALA A 229 7.96 0.20 14.54
N TRP A 230 8.76 -0.41 15.43
CA TRP A 230 8.41 -0.58 16.83
C TRP A 230 8.22 0.75 17.57
N SER A 231 9.04 1.76 17.26
CA SER A 231 8.92 3.10 17.85
C SER A 231 7.56 3.76 17.56
N MET A 232 6.81 3.27 16.56
CA MET A 232 5.50 3.77 16.17
C MET A 232 4.33 2.98 16.77
N ALA A 233 4.60 1.92 17.51
CA ALA A 233 3.58 1.05 18.10
C ALA A 233 2.54 1.83 18.94
N ALA A 234 3.00 2.83 19.70
CA ALA A 234 2.14 3.65 20.56
C ALA A 234 1.21 4.61 19.79
N PHE A 235 1.36 4.74 18.48
CA PHE A 235 0.53 5.67 17.69
C PHE A 235 -0.84 5.09 17.32
N SER A 236 -1.00 3.77 17.30
CA SER A 236 -2.31 3.17 17.03
C SER A 236 -3.20 3.18 18.27
N PRO A 237 -4.43 3.67 18.18
CA PRO A 237 -5.42 3.57 19.24
C PRO A 237 -6.10 2.20 19.32
N GLY A 238 -5.94 1.37 18.28
CA GLY A 238 -6.61 0.08 18.13
C GLY A 238 -5.85 -1.09 18.75
N LYS A 239 -6.39 -2.31 18.58
CA LYS A 239 -5.73 -3.54 19.02
C LYS A 239 -4.47 -3.78 18.20
N MET A 240 -3.35 -4.10 18.88
CA MET A 240 -2.06 -4.31 18.24
C MET A 240 -1.66 -5.78 18.24
N PHE A 241 -1.14 -6.24 17.09
CA PHE A 241 -0.49 -7.53 16.92
C PHE A 241 0.90 -7.33 16.31
N THR A 242 1.78 -8.32 16.51
CA THR A 242 3.16 -8.24 16.04
C THR A 242 3.53 -9.42 15.16
N PHE A 243 4.60 -9.26 14.39
CA PHE A 243 5.24 -10.37 13.71
C PHE A 243 6.77 -10.25 13.84
N GLY A 244 7.46 -11.37 13.85
CA GLY A 244 8.92 -11.41 13.91
C GLY A 244 9.46 -12.81 13.97
N SER A 245 10.78 -12.96 13.73
CA SER A 245 11.48 -14.24 13.69
C SER A 245 11.89 -14.75 15.07
N LYS A 246 11.94 -13.87 16.07
CA LYS A 246 12.27 -14.23 17.44
C LYS A 246 11.02 -14.66 18.23
N PRO A 247 11.16 -15.42 19.30
CA PRO A 247 10.04 -15.74 20.18
C PRO A 247 9.34 -14.50 20.71
N LEU A 248 8.03 -14.61 20.90
CA LEU A 248 7.21 -13.56 21.54
C LEU A 248 7.52 -13.49 23.04
N VAL A 249 7.52 -12.25 23.60
CA VAL A 249 7.45 -12.08 25.04
C VAL A 249 6.02 -12.37 25.55
N GLU A 250 5.85 -12.59 26.85
CA GLU A 250 4.58 -13.11 27.41
C GLU A 250 3.37 -12.21 27.16
N SER A 251 3.59 -10.89 27.05
CA SER A 251 2.54 -9.89 26.84
C SER A 251 2.22 -9.62 25.38
N GLU A 252 2.93 -10.21 24.43
CA GLU A 252 2.75 -9.96 23.00
C GLU A 252 1.86 -11.01 22.33
N SER A 253 1.03 -10.55 21.39
CA SER A 253 0.25 -11.39 20.48
C SER A 253 0.73 -11.19 19.05
N GLY A 254 0.75 -12.27 18.27
CA GLY A 254 1.18 -12.20 16.87
C GLY A 254 1.87 -13.47 16.38
N THR A 255 2.53 -13.39 15.24
CA THR A 255 3.21 -14.55 14.63
C THR A 255 4.68 -14.64 14.97
N TYR A 256 5.15 -15.89 15.05
CA TYR A 256 6.54 -16.27 15.21
C TYR A 256 6.77 -17.71 14.71
N PRO A 257 7.98 -18.06 14.26
CA PRO A 257 8.33 -19.44 13.91
C PRO A 257 8.70 -20.22 15.16
N LEU A 258 8.22 -21.46 15.24
CA LEU A 258 8.63 -22.42 16.27
C LEU A 258 8.70 -23.82 15.65
N ASN A 259 9.84 -24.48 15.75
CA ASN A 259 10.10 -25.76 15.10
C ASN A 259 9.76 -25.70 13.59
N ASP A 260 8.87 -26.54 13.12
CA ASP A 260 8.48 -26.68 11.71
C ASP A 260 7.22 -25.89 11.32
N TYR A 261 6.75 -24.95 12.16
CA TYR A 261 5.54 -24.19 11.92
C TYR A 261 5.70 -22.70 12.21
N ILE A 262 4.90 -21.89 11.52
CA ILE A 262 4.53 -20.54 11.96
C ILE A 262 3.34 -20.65 12.88
N TYR A 263 3.47 -20.12 14.08
CA TYR A 263 2.41 -20.02 15.07
C TYR A 263 1.89 -18.59 15.17
N PHE A 264 0.63 -18.47 15.55
CA PHE A 264 0.05 -17.24 16.06
C PHE A 264 -0.27 -17.41 17.53
N ARG A 265 0.23 -16.50 18.37
CA ARG A 265 -0.18 -16.41 19.77
C ARG A 265 -1.28 -15.38 19.90
N ASP A 266 -2.45 -15.81 20.38
CA ASP A 266 -3.53 -14.96 20.86
C ASP A 266 -3.67 -15.16 22.36
N GLU A 267 -3.42 -14.09 23.12
CA GLU A 267 -3.32 -14.14 24.59
C GLU A 267 -2.30 -15.18 25.06
N ARG A 268 -2.75 -16.39 25.42
CA ARG A 268 -1.89 -17.48 25.93
C ARG A 268 -1.95 -18.76 25.10
N MET A 269 -2.67 -18.75 23.98
CA MET A 269 -2.78 -19.91 23.11
C MET A 269 -1.94 -19.76 21.85
N ASP A 270 -1.12 -20.76 21.60
CA ASP A 270 -0.36 -20.87 20.37
C ASP A 270 -1.12 -21.70 19.33
N ILE A 271 -1.49 -21.07 18.23
CA ILE A 271 -2.28 -21.65 17.15
C ILE A 271 -1.34 -21.91 15.97
N PRO A 272 -1.16 -23.15 15.50
CA PRO A 272 -0.36 -23.44 14.32
C PRO A 272 -1.06 -22.94 13.06
N LEU A 273 -0.36 -22.16 12.24
CA LEU A 273 -0.92 -21.56 11.00
C LEU A 273 -0.37 -22.22 9.75
N ILE A 274 0.95 -22.22 9.57
CA ILE A 274 1.60 -22.57 8.30
C ILE A 274 2.78 -23.49 8.60
N PRO A 275 2.86 -24.68 7.96
CA PRO A 275 4.08 -25.49 8.01
C PRO A 275 5.21 -24.79 7.27
N MET A 276 6.42 -24.74 7.88
CA MET A 276 7.59 -24.09 7.26
C MET A 276 7.97 -24.69 5.89
N LYS A 277 7.69 -25.98 5.68
CA LYS A 277 7.91 -26.66 4.40
C LYS A 277 7.09 -26.11 3.23
N SER A 278 5.98 -25.43 3.51
CA SER A 278 5.11 -24.79 2.48
C SER A 278 5.66 -23.43 2.05
N ILE A 279 6.75 -22.95 2.64
CA ILE A 279 7.37 -21.67 2.32
C ILE A 279 8.54 -21.90 1.38
N HIS A 280 8.35 -21.58 0.10
CA HIS A 280 9.39 -21.73 -0.94
C HIS A 280 10.24 -20.47 -1.13
N LEU A 281 9.90 -19.38 -0.45
CA LEU A 281 10.62 -18.12 -0.50
C LEU A 281 11.94 -18.21 0.26
N ARG A 282 13.04 -17.72 -0.34
CA ARG A 282 14.37 -17.72 0.25
C ARG A 282 14.65 -16.45 1.05
N GLY A 283 15.43 -16.60 2.12
CA GLY A 283 15.98 -15.54 2.93
C GLY A 283 15.07 -15.10 4.10
N ASN A 284 15.72 -14.63 5.17
CA ASN A 284 15.03 -14.23 6.41
C ASN A 284 14.04 -13.07 6.19
N HIS A 285 14.35 -12.14 5.27
CA HIS A 285 13.44 -11.05 4.93
C HIS A 285 12.12 -11.57 4.33
N ASN A 286 12.15 -12.66 3.57
CA ASN A 286 10.93 -13.28 3.04
C ASN A 286 10.17 -14.06 4.11
N LEU A 287 10.86 -14.68 5.07
CA LEU A 287 10.20 -15.26 6.24
C LEU A 287 9.44 -14.17 7.02
N LEU A 288 10.03 -13.00 7.23
CA LEU A 288 9.34 -11.86 7.85
C LEU A 288 8.12 -11.40 7.04
N ASN A 289 8.20 -11.38 5.71
CA ASN A 289 7.05 -11.07 4.85
C ASN A 289 5.91 -12.09 5.00
N VAL A 290 6.24 -13.39 5.12
CA VAL A 290 5.25 -14.46 5.36
C VAL A 290 4.66 -14.34 6.76
N LEU A 291 5.46 -14.07 7.78
CA LEU A 291 5.00 -13.84 9.16
C LEU A 291 4.03 -12.65 9.23
N ALA A 292 4.36 -11.53 8.58
CA ALA A 292 3.47 -10.38 8.46
C ALA A 292 2.15 -10.76 7.77
N ALA A 293 2.23 -11.45 6.63
CA ALA A 293 1.05 -11.88 5.88
C ALA A 293 0.19 -12.86 6.68
N ALA A 294 0.79 -13.79 7.43
CA ALA A 294 0.09 -14.72 8.30
C ALA A 294 -0.63 -13.99 9.46
N THR A 295 0.03 -12.98 10.07
CA THR A 295 -0.62 -12.14 11.08
C THR A 295 -1.82 -11.41 10.51
N ILE A 296 -1.65 -10.74 9.36
CA ILE A 296 -2.74 -10.02 8.66
C ILE A 296 -3.89 -10.98 8.36
N ALA A 297 -3.58 -12.15 7.80
CA ALA A 297 -4.56 -13.14 7.42
C ALA A 297 -5.35 -13.69 8.63
N PHE A 298 -4.65 -13.97 9.74
CA PHE A 298 -5.29 -14.47 10.96
C PHE A 298 -6.26 -13.44 11.55
N VAL A 299 -5.83 -12.18 11.70
CA VAL A 299 -6.69 -11.13 12.27
C VAL A 299 -7.81 -10.70 11.30
N ALA A 300 -7.63 -10.95 10.00
CA ALA A 300 -8.71 -10.80 9.01
C ALA A 300 -9.76 -11.92 9.10
N GLY A 301 -9.46 -13.01 9.82
CA GLY A 301 -10.37 -14.16 9.99
C GLY A 301 -10.17 -15.26 8.95
N PHE A 302 -9.05 -15.29 8.22
CA PHE A 302 -8.81 -16.31 7.21
C PHE A 302 -8.31 -17.62 7.85
N PRO A 303 -8.79 -18.77 7.35
CA PRO A 303 -8.42 -20.05 7.91
C PRO A 303 -6.98 -20.46 7.57
N PRO A 304 -6.24 -21.16 8.46
CA PRO A 304 -4.89 -21.64 8.20
C PRO A 304 -4.74 -22.43 6.89
N LYS A 305 -5.76 -23.20 6.48
CA LYS A 305 -5.76 -23.92 5.20
C LYS A 305 -5.66 -22.99 3.99
N ALA A 306 -6.27 -21.81 4.03
CA ALA A 306 -6.13 -20.83 2.94
C ALA A 306 -4.72 -20.23 2.92
N MET A 307 -4.10 -20.05 4.08
CA MET A 307 -2.72 -19.56 4.20
C MET A 307 -1.72 -20.57 3.60
N GLU A 308 -1.86 -21.85 3.95
CA GLU A 308 -1.03 -22.92 3.40
C GLU A 308 -1.19 -23.04 1.88
N ALA A 309 -2.43 -23.16 1.40
CA ALA A 309 -2.72 -23.28 -0.04
C ALA A 309 -2.20 -22.10 -0.87
N ALA A 310 -2.25 -20.88 -0.32
CA ALA A 310 -1.75 -19.69 -1.01
C ALA A 310 -0.22 -19.67 -1.18
N LEU A 311 0.51 -20.42 -0.36
CA LEU A 311 1.98 -20.47 -0.37
C LEU A 311 2.51 -21.69 -1.12
N GLU A 312 1.72 -22.74 -1.36
CA GLU A 312 2.15 -24.02 -1.91
C GLU A 312 2.89 -23.89 -3.26
N ASP A 313 2.43 -22.97 -4.11
CA ASP A 313 3.02 -22.68 -5.43
C ASP A 313 3.59 -21.24 -5.53
N PHE A 314 3.80 -20.57 -4.40
CA PHE A 314 4.30 -19.20 -4.39
C PHE A 314 5.82 -19.16 -4.27
N HIS A 315 6.50 -18.89 -5.37
CA HIS A 315 7.97 -18.81 -5.46
C HIS A 315 8.52 -17.38 -5.43
N GLY A 316 7.67 -16.38 -5.26
CA GLY A 316 8.04 -14.96 -5.17
C GLY A 316 7.26 -14.07 -6.13
N VAL A 317 7.62 -12.80 -6.14
CA VAL A 317 7.07 -11.79 -7.05
C VAL A 317 8.05 -11.59 -8.20
N GLU A 318 7.56 -11.42 -9.41
CA GLU A 318 8.37 -11.13 -10.60
C GLU A 318 9.37 -10.01 -10.32
N HIS A 319 10.58 -10.15 -10.84
CA HIS A 319 11.71 -9.23 -10.69
C HIS A 319 12.24 -9.05 -9.26
N ARG A 320 11.80 -9.88 -8.28
CA ARG A 320 12.23 -9.84 -6.86
C ARG A 320 12.77 -11.20 -6.44
N LEU A 321 14.08 -11.42 -6.66
CA LEU A 321 14.70 -12.74 -6.45
C LEU A 321 13.93 -13.85 -7.16
N GLU A 322 13.38 -13.56 -8.30
CA GLU A 322 12.65 -14.48 -9.15
C GLU A 322 13.60 -15.51 -9.73
N LEU A 323 13.36 -16.79 -9.45
CA LEU A 323 14.14 -17.87 -10.07
C LEU A 323 13.73 -17.97 -11.56
N VAL A 324 14.61 -17.53 -12.45
CA VAL A 324 14.36 -17.51 -13.88
C VAL A 324 14.76 -18.83 -14.51
N ARG A 325 15.86 -19.45 -14.04
CA ARG A 325 16.44 -20.65 -14.67
C ARG A 325 17.41 -21.37 -13.72
N GLU A 326 17.39 -22.69 -13.80
CA GLU A 326 18.49 -23.53 -13.34
C GLU A 326 19.27 -24.03 -14.56
N TRP A 327 20.58 -23.80 -14.59
CA TRP A 327 21.43 -24.21 -15.70
C TRP A 327 22.82 -24.62 -15.22
N LYS A 328 23.25 -25.81 -15.63
CA LYS A 328 24.55 -26.40 -15.25
C LYS A 328 24.84 -26.38 -13.73
N GLY A 329 23.83 -26.64 -12.92
CA GLY A 329 23.93 -26.64 -11.45
C GLY A 329 23.93 -25.26 -10.79
N ALA A 330 23.76 -24.17 -11.55
CA ALA A 330 23.60 -22.81 -11.03
C ALA A 330 22.15 -22.34 -11.17
N ALA A 331 21.62 -21.73 -10.12
CA ALA A 331 20.32 -21.06 -10.12
C ALA A 331 20.48 -19.58 -10.51
N TRP A 332 19.69 -19.13 -11.47
CA TRP A 332 19.72 -17.77 -12.02
C TRP A 332 18.50 -17.01 -11.54
N TYR A 333 18.73 -15.87 -10.88
CA TYR A 333 17.67 -15.05 -10.31
C TYR A 333 17.58 -13.68 -10.97
N ASN A 334 16.35 -13.26 -11.28
CA ASN A 334 16.03 -11.90 -11.67
C ASN A 334 15.72 -11.06 -10.43
N ASN A 335 16.54 -10.04 -10.16
CA ASN A 335 16.33 -9.10 -9.08
C ASN A 335 16.46 -7.65 -9.60
N SER A 336 15.93 -7.39 -10.80
CA SER A 336 16.07 -6.10 -11.50
C SER A 336 15.42 -4.92 -10.78
N ILE A 337 14.52 -5.19 -9.81
CA ILE A 337 13.90 -4.14 -8.98
C ILE A 337 14.82 -3.64 -7.86
N ALA A 338 15.95 -4.32 -7.60
CA ALA A 338 16.92 -3.91 -6.59
C ALA A 338 17.76 -2.74 -7.09
N THR A 339 17.31 -1.52 -6.81
CA THR A 339 17.96 -0.26 -7.22
C THR A 339 18.88 0.34 -6.15
N ALA A 340 19.06 -0.34 -5.00
CA ALA A 340 19.92 0.07 -3.91
C ALA A 340 20.85 -1.06 -3.48
N PRO A 341 22.12 -0.77 -3.08
CA PRO A 341 23.08 -1.79 -2.66
C PRO A 341 22.56 -2.74 -1.57
N GLU A 342 21.84 -2.21 -0.59
CA GLU A 342 21.27 -2.97 0.53
C GLU A 342 20.27 -4.05 0.06
N ARG A 343 19.53 -3.76 -1.03
CA ARG A 343 18.58 -4.72 -1.63
C ARG A 343 19.31 -5.82 -2.41
N VAL A 344 20.47 -5.52 -2.96
CA VAL A 344 21.32 -6.52 -3.62
C VAL A 344 21.99 -7.39 -2.56
N MET A 345 22.53 -6.79 -1.49
CA MET A 345 23.14 -7.53 -0.37
C MET A 345 22.16 -8.49 0.32
N ALA A 346 20.90 -8.11 0.44
CA ALA A 346 19.86 -9.00 0.98
C ALA A 346 19.53 -10.19 0.05
N ALA A 347 20.02 -10.18 -1.18
CA ALA A 347 19.78 -11.19 -2.20
C ALA A 347 20.90 -12.25 -2.28
N VAL A 348 22.06 -11.94 -1.74
CA VAL A 348 23.26 -12.80 -1.72
C VAL A 348 23.39 -13.47 -0.35
#